data_21516c062bc6b04ddab515ed69eacbb1
#
_entry.id   21516c062bc6b04ddab515ed69eacbb1
#
_cell.length_a   1.000
_cell.length_b   1.000
_cell.length_c   1.000
_cell.angle_alpha   90.00
_cell.angle_beta   90.00
_cell.angle_gamma   90.00
#
_symmetry.space_group_name_H-M   'P 1'
#
loop_
_entity.id
_entity.type
_entity.pdbx_description
1 polymer ?
#
loop_
_entity_poly.entity_id
_entity_poly.type
_entity_poly.pdbx_seq_one_letter_code
_entity_poly.pdbx_strand_id
1 'polypeptide(L)'
;MSLSILAITFGIIFVAELPDKTMIATIVLSSRYRPLPVWIGAAIAMVVNSAVAVVAGRLLELLPHRWVEAVVAALFAGGALYLLLVKEEAEEREGEEEADKVRSNRRVALAAFTVIVVAELGDLTQILTANLVARYHSPWSVFVGSSAALVTVMGVGVVGGRALLRVLPLATIRKVAGVVLSGFAIFTAVQAATA
;
A
#
# COMPACT_ATOMS: atom_id res chain seq x y z
N MET A 1 -19.94 11.82 -3.60
CA MET A 1 -18.60 11.69 -2.98
C MET A 1 -18.64 12.33 -1.61
N SER A 2 -18.12 11.65 -0.59
CA SER A 2 -18.02 12.19 0.78
C SER A 2 -16.56 12.57 1.04
N LEU A 3 -16.30 13.82 1.37
CA LEU A 3 -14.96 14.32 1.67
C LEU A 3 -14.37 13.67 2.93
N SER A 4 -15.22 13.38 3.91
CA SER A 4 -14.81 12.71 5.14
C SER A 4 -14.30 11.29 4.86
N ILE A 5 -15.02 10.52 4.03
CA ILE A 5 -14.61 9.16 3.65
C ILE A 5 -13.31 9.21 2.85
N LEU A 6 -13.17 10.16 1.93
CA LEU A 6 -11.93 10.36 1.17
C LEU A 6 -10.75 10.63 2.10
N ALA A 7 -10.90 11.57 3.05
CA ALA A 7 -9.84 11.94 3.98
C ALA A 7 -9.46 10.78 4.93
N ILE A 8 -10.45 10.04 5.44
CA ILE A 8 -10.23 8.85 6.27
C ILE A 8 -9.48 7.79 5.46
N THR A 9 -9.94 7.49 4.25
CA THR A 9 -9.29 6.51 3.36
C THR A 9 -7.86 6.92 3.05
N PHE A 10 -7.66 8.20 2.68
CA PHE A 10 -6.31 8.73 2.44
C PHE A 10 -5.40 8.51 3.65
N GLY A 11 -5.84 8.90 4.85
CA GLY A 11 -5.02 8.78 6.06
C GLY A 11 -4.66 7.34 6.39
N ILE A 12 -5.63 6.44 6.34
CA ILE A 12 -5.43 5.01 6.63
C ILE A 12 -4.45 4.38 5.64
N ILE A 13 -4.70 4.54 4.34
CA ILE A 13 -3.86 3.95 3.29
C ILE A 13 -2.47 4.57 3.29
N PHE A 14 -2.37 5.89 3.46
CA PHE A 14 -1.08 6.59 3.53
C PHE A 14 -0.20 6.04 4.65
N VAL A 15 -0.75 5.86 5.86
CA VAL A 15 0.01 5.33 7.01
C VAL A 15 0.37 3.86 6.81
N ALA A 16 -0.54 3.06 6.26
CA ALA A 16 -0.31 1.64 5.99
C ALA A 16 0.81 1.41 4.97
N GLU A 17 0.89 2.26 3.95
CA GLU A 17 1.84 2.13 2.83
C GLU A 17 3.21 2.76 3.09
N LEU A 18 3.33 3.70 4.06
CA LEU A 18 4.61 4.40 4.32
C LEU A 18 5.80 3.46 4.53
N PRO A 19 5.69 2.29 5.21
CA PRO A 19 6.81 1.39 5.45
C PRO A 19 6.81 0.16 4.55
N ASP A 20 6.10 0.19 3.42
CA ASP A 20 5.95 -1.00 2.60
C ASP A 20 7.13 -1.24 1.63
N LYS A 21 7.24 -2.50 1.18
CA LYS A 21 8.23 -2.99 0.20
C LYS A 21 8.25 -2.19 -1.11
N THR A 22 7.09 -1.70 -1.55
CA THR A 22 6.97 -0.93 -2.79
C THR A 22 7.55 0.48 -2.66
N MET A 23 7.47 1.10 -1.49
CA MET A 23 8.19 2.32 -1.21
C MET A 23 9.71 2.10 -1.31
N ILE A 24 10.23 0.98 -0.75
CA ILE A 24 11.65 0.63 -0.82
C ILE A 24 12.08 0.38 -2.27
N ALA A 25 11.31 -0.42 -3.03
CA ALA A 25 11.57 -0.66 -4.44
C ALA A 25 11.60 0.66 -5.25
N THR A 26 10.68 1.58 -4.94
CA THR A 26 10.61 2.90 -5.58
C THR A 26 11.83 3.75 -5.23
N ILE A 27 12.33 3.71 -4.00
CA ILE A 27 13.56 4.38 -3.55
C ILE A 27 14.76 3.81 -4.31
N VAL A 28 14.90 2.49 -4.37
CA VAL A 28 16.01 1.81 -5.07
C VAL A 28 15.97 2.15 -6.56
N LEU A 29 14.83 2.03 -7.21
CA LEU A 29 14.66 2.39 -8.63
C LEU A 29 14.98 3.87 -8.89
N SER A 30 14.51 4.79 -8.06
CA SER A 30 14.78 6.22 -8.21
C SER A 30 16.22 6.62 -7.86
N SER A 31 16.96 5.77 -7.16
CA SER A 31 18.38 5.96 -6.89
C SER A 31 19.26 5.65 -8.10
N ARG A 32 18.82 4.76 -8.97
CA ARG A 32 19.57 4.31 -10.17
C ARG A 32 19.05 4.91 -11.47
N TYR A 33 17.77 5.29 -11.52
CA TYR A 33 17.12 5.86 -12.70
C TYR A 33 16.59 7.27 -12.44
N ARG A 34 16.15 7.94 -13.51
CA ARG A 34 15.53 9.26 -13.40
C ARG A 34 14.25 9.17 -12.56
N PRO A 35 14.09 10.01 -11.52
CA PRO A 35 12.97 9.94 -10.58
C PRO A 35 11.59 10.02 -11.23
N LEU A 36 11.41 10.91 -12.21
CA LEU A 36 10.11 11.16 -12.83
C LEU A 36 9.53 9.95 -13.59
N PRO A 37 10.27 9.23 -14.47
CA PRO A 37 9.76 8.00 -15.07
C PRO A 37 9.41 6.92 -14.05
N VAL A 38 10.20 6.76 -12.99
CA VAL A 38 9.94 5.82 -11.90
C VAL A 38 8.62 6.17 -11.21
N TRP A 39 8.45 7.45 -10.83
CA TRP A 39 7.22 7.91 -10.18
C TRP A 39 5.98 7.73 -11.08
N ILE A 40 6.06 8.06 -12.36
CA ILE A 40 4.93 7.91 -13.28
C ILE A 40 4.52 6.43 -13.38
N GLY A 41 5.49 5.53 -13.56
CA GLY A 41 5.20 4.09 -13.61
C GLY A 41 4.56 3.58 -12.32
N ALA A 42 5.13 3.95 -11.18
CA ALA A 42 4.62 3.62 -9.85
C ALA A 42 3.21 4.19 -9.61
N ALA A 43 2.99 5.47 -9.92
CA ALA A 43 1.69 6.13 -9.74
C ALA A 43 0.58 5.46 -10.57
N ILE A 44 0.86 5.11 -11.83
CA ILE A 44 -0.11 4.41 -12.69
C ILE A 44 -0.41 3.01 -12.10
N ALA A 45 0.62 2.28 -11.66
CA ALA A 45 0.44 0.98 -11.00
C ALA A 45 -0.47 1.07 -9.78
N MET A 46 -0.24 2.05 -8.92
CA MET A 46 -1.03 2.27 -7.71
C MET A 46 -2.49 2.63 -8.00
N VAL A 47 -2.75 3.45 -9.02
CA VAL A 47 -4.12 3.75 -9.45
C VAL A 47 -4.82 2.49 -9.98
N VAL A 48 -4.13 1.66 -10.77
CA VAL A 48 -4.67 0.39 -11.26
C VAL A 48 -4.98 -0.55 -10.08
N ASN A 49 -4.07 -0.70 -9.13
CA ASN A 49 -4.29 -1.53 -7.94
C ASN A 49 -5.45 -1.01 -7.08
N SER A 50 -5.58 0.30 -6.90
CA SER A 50 -6.75 0.90 -6.24
C SER A 50 -8.05 0.58 -6.97
N ALA A 51 -8.06 0.62 -8.30
CA ALA A 51 -9.25 0.27 -9.09
C ALA A 51 -9.63 -1.21 -8.91
N VAL A 52 -8.66 -2.11 -8.94
CA VAL A 52 -8.86 -3.55 -8.66
C VAL A 52 -9.42 -3.76 -7.25
N ALA A 53 -8.85 -3.08 -6.26
CA ALA A 53 -9.30 -3.16 -4.87
C ALA A 53 -10.73 -2.67 -4.69
N VAL A 54 -11.10 -1.58 -5.35
CA VAL A 54 -12.48 -1.03 -5.30
C VAL A 54 -13.49 -1.97 -5.95
N VAL A 55 -13.12 -2.60 -7.08
CA VAL A 55 -13.98 -3.62 -7.72
C VAL A 55 -14.14 -4.83 -6.81
N ALA A 56 -13.04 -5.32 -6.23
CA ALA A 56 -13.07 -6.42 -5.25
C ALA A 56 -13.94 -6.06 -4.03
N GLY A 57 -13.82 -4.83 -3.52
CA GLY A 57 -14.61 -4.35 -2.39
C GLY A 57 -16.11 -4.34 -2.68
N ARG A 58 -16.53 -3.98 -3.90
CA ARG A 58 -17.93 -4.09 -4.32
C ARG A 58 -18.44 -5.52 -4.35
N LEU A 59 -17.59 -6.48 -4.71
CA LEU A 59 -17.95 -7.89 -4.63
C LEU A 59 -18.08 -8.36 -3.18
N LEU A 60 -17.27 -7.83 -2.28
CA LEU A 60 -17.36 -8.11 -0.84
C LEU A 60 -18.65 -7.57 -0.21
N GLU A 61 -19.24 -6.49 -0.75
CA GLU A 61 -20.55 -5.97 -0.30
C GLU A 61 -21.69 -7.02 -0.42
N LEU A 62 -21.51 -8.02 -1.28
CA LEU A 62 -22.49 -9.10 -1.46
C LEU A 62 -22.39 -10.19 -0.38
N LEU A 63 -21.33 -10.17 0.43
CA LEU A 63 -21.09 -11.15 1.50
C LEU A 63 -21.65 -10.65 2.85
N PRO A 64 -22.05 -11.55 3.76
CA PRO A 64 -22.45 -11.16 5.10
C PRO A 64 -21.29 -10.41 5.80
N HIS A 65 -21.58 -9.24 6.33
CA HIS A 65 -20.62 -8.28 6.88
C HIS A 65 -19.66 -8.90 7.90
N ARG A 66 -20.16 -9.76 8.77
CA ARG A 66 -19.38 -10.49 9.77
C ARG A 66 -18.21 -11.28 9.18
N TRP A 67 -18.42 -11.97 8.05
CA TRP A 67 -17.36 -12.74 7.40
C TRP A 67 -16.30 -11.85 6.76
N VAL A 68 -16.73 -10.74 6.16
CA VAL A 68 -15.81 -9.73 5.59
C VAL A 68 -14.92 -9.17 6.69
N GLU A 69 -15.49 -8.75 7.82
CA GLU A 69 -14.73 -8.21 8.94
C GLU A 69 -13.78 -9.23 9.57
N ALA A 70 -14.19 -10.48 9.70
CA ALA A 70 -13.33 -11.56 10.24
C ALA A 70 -12.11 -11.81 9.33
N VAL A 71 -12.33 -11.89 8.01
CA VAL A 71 -11.24 -12.04 7.03
C VAL A 71 -10.28 -10.83 7.08
N VAL A 72 -10.82 -9.62 7.12
CA VAL A 72 -10.03 -8.39 7.18
C VAL A 72 -9.23 -8.30 8.48
N ALA A 73 -9.82 -8.66 9.63
CA ALA A 73 -9.11 -8.71 10.90
C ALA A 73 -7.92 -9.69 10.85
N ALA A 74 -8.13 -10.89 10.26
CA ALA A 74 -7.07 -11.87 10.08
C ALA A 74 -5.95 -11.38 9.17
N LEU A 75 -6.29 -10.65 8.10
CA LEU A 75 -5.31 -10.09 7.16
C LEU A 75 -4.51 -8.93 7.78
N PHE A 76 -5.16 -8.07 8.56
CA PHE A 76 -4.45 -7.05 9.33
C PHE A 76 -3.51 -7.64 10.38
N ALA A 77 -3.95 -8.68 11.07
CA ALA A 77 -3.11 -9.38 12.04
C ALA A 77 -1.91 -10.03 11.34
N GLY A 78 -2.13 -10.68 10.18
CA GLY A 78 -1.07 -11.27 9.36
C GLY A 78 -0.07 -10.22 8.86
N GLY A 79 -0.55 -9.07 8.34
CA GLY A 79 0.29 -7.96 7.90
C GLY A 79 1.09 -7.31 9.04
N ALA A 80 0.46 -7.12 10.20
CA ALA A 80 1.15 -6.62 11.38
C ALA A 80 2.27 -7.58 11.82
N LEU A 81 1.99 -8.88 11.82
CA LEU A 81 2.95 -9.91 12.18
C LEU A 81 4.11 -9.96 11.16
N TYR A 82 3.80 -9.86 9.86
CA TYR A 82 4.80 -9.77 8.79
C TYR A 82 5.74 -8.58 9.01
N LEU A 83 5.22 -7.36 9.20
CA LEU A 83 6.02 -6.16 9.41
C LEU A 83 6.87 -6.20 10.69
N LEU A 84 6.39 -6.88 11.72
CA LEU A 84 7.11 -6.98 12.99
C LEU A 84 8.18 -8.09 12.99
N LEU A 85 8.01 -9.16 12.21
CA LEU A 85 8.87 -10.34 12.25
C LEU A 85 9.83 -10.48 11.07
N VAL A 86 9.49 -9.96 9.89
CA VAL A 86 10.33 -10.10 8.69
C VAL A 86 11.50 -9.13 8.72
N LYS A 87 12.70 -9.62 8.41
CA LYS A 87 13.93 -8.82 8.39
C LYS A 87 14.03 -7.97 7.11
N GLU A 88 14.61 -6.78 7.24
CA GLU A 88 14.79 -5.78 6.17
C GLU A 88 15.62 -6.29 4.98
N GLU A 89 16.61 -7.15 5.24
CA GLU A 89 17.58 -7.62 4.22
C GLU A 89 16.95 -8.37 3.03
N ALA A 90 15.74 -8.96 3.22
CA ALA A 90 15.06 -9.68 2.15
C ALA A 90 14.41 -8.72 1.14
N GLU A 91 13.84 -7.61 1.60
CA GLU A 91 13.14 -6.64 0.75
C GLU A 91 14.11 -5.75 -0.05
N GLU A 92 15.27 -5.40 0.53
CA GLU A 92 16.29 -4.63 -0.18
C GLU A 92 16.89 -5.40 -1.36
N ARG A 93 17.10 -6.72 -1.23
CA ARG A 93 17.64 -7.57 -2.30
C ARG A 93 16.69 -7.71 -3.49
N GLU A 94 15.40 -7.89 -3.25
CA GLU A 94 14.41 -7.97 -4.34
C GLU A 94 14.37 -6.66 -5.14
N GLY A 95 14.47 -5.50 -4.48
CA GLY A 95 14.52 -4.19 -5.14
C GLY A 95 15.81 -3.96 -5.95
N GLU A 96 16.96 -4.52 -5.53
CA GLU A 96 18.24 -4.38 -6.22
C GLU A 96 18.33 -5.23 -7.50
N GLU A 97 17.84 -6.46 -7.49
CA GLU A 97 17.93 -7.38 -8.63
C GLU A 97 17.17 -6.89 -9.87
N GLU A 98 16.10 -6.12 -9.70
CA GLU A 98 15.30 -5.58 -10.81
C GLU A 98 15.87 -4.29 -11.42
N ALA A 99 16.64 -3.52 -10.66
CA ALA A 99 17.20 -2.24 -11.12
C ALA A 99 18.25 -2.40 -12.24
N ASP A 100 18.93 -3.53 -12.34
CA ASP A 100 20.06 -3.72 -13.30
C ASP A 100 19.63 -3.92 -14.77
N LYS A 101 18.33 -4.11 -15.06
CA LYS A 101 17.87 -4.55 -16.40
C LYS A 101 17.42 -3.45 -17.36
N VAL A 102 17.39 -2.15 -16.99
CA VAL A 102 16.65 -1.14 -17.77
C VAL A 102 17.40 0.16 -18.12
N ARG A 103 17.46 0.54 -19.41
CA ARG A 103 18.22 1.72 -19.93
C ARG A 103 17.41 2.88 -20.52
N SER A 104 16.10 2.76 -20.81
CA SER A 104 15.28 3.83 -21.46
C SER A 104 14.19 4.34 -20.52
N ASN A 105 13.87 5.66 -20.55
CA ASN A 105 12.84 6.26 -19.69
C ASN A 105 11.47 5.55 -19.79
N ARG A 106 11.05 5.15 -21.00
CA ARG A 106 9.82 4.36 -21.18
C ARG A 106 9.93 2.96 -20.57
N ARG A 107 11.07 2.34 -20.72
CA ARG A 107 11.32 1.02 -20.13
C ARG A 107 11.40 1.10 -18.60
N VAL A 108 12.00 2.18 -18.08
CA VAL A 108 12.03 2.45 -16.63
C VAL A 108 10.61 2.58 -16.06
N ALA A 109 9.75 3.40 -16.70
CA ALA A 109 8.37 3.56 -16.25
C ALA A 109 7.58 2.25 -16.36
N LEU A 110 7.77 1.48 -17.43
CA LEU A 110 7.11 0.19 -17.62
C LEU A 110 7.61 -0.85 -16.62
N ALA A 111 8.91 -0.90 -16.35
CA ALA A 111 9.48 -1.78 -15.33
C ALA A 111 8.93 -1.43 -13.94
N ALA A 112 8.98 -0.16 -13.54
CA ALA A 112 8.41 0.30 -12.28
C ALA A 112 6.91 -0.04 -12.17
N PHE A 113 6.15 0.16 -13.24
CA PHE A 113 4.74 -0.22 -13.31
C PHE A 113 4.55 -1.72 -13.08
N THR A 114 5.27 -2.56 -13.84
CA THR A 114 5.10 -4.02 -13.78
C THR A 114 5.48 -4.57 -12.42
N VAL A 115 6.64 -4.14 -11.89
CA VAL A 115 7.13 -4.56 -10.58
C VAL A 115 6.10 -4.23 -9.50
N ILE A 116 5.63 -2.98 -9.48
CA ILE A 116 4.71 -2.52 -8.44
C ILE A 116 3.34 -3.18 -8.59
N VAL A 117 2.79 -3.31 -9.81
CA VAL A 117 1.52 -4.03 -9.99
C VAL A 117 1.61 -5.46 -9.47
N VAL A 118 2.67 -6.18 -9.80
CA VAL A 118 2.83 -7.58 -9.37
C VAL A 118 3.06 -7.66 -7.86
N ALA A 119 3.89 -6.77 -7.29
CA ALA A 119 4.17 -6.72 -5.87
C ALA A 119 2.93 -6.42 -5.01
N GLU A 120 2.00 -5.61 -5.55
CA GLU A 120 0.78 -5.19 -4.88
C GLU A 120 -0.40 -6.16 -5.04
N LEU A 121 -0.33 -7.13 -5.96
CA LEU A 121 -1.42 -8.11 -6.11
C LEU A 121 -1.60 -8.94 -4.83
N GLY A 122 -2.77 -8.74 -4.19
CA GLY A 122 -3.11 -9.42 -2.94
C GLY A 122 -2.45 -8.80 -1.70
N ASP A 123 -1.85 -7.62 -1.82
CA ASP A 123 -1.25 -6.93 -0.68
C ASP A 123 -2.28 -6.39 0.32
N LEU A 124 -1.81 -6.09 1.52
CA LEU A 124 -2.63 -5.64 2.64
C LEU A 124 -3.41 -4.37 2.32
N THR A 125 -2.79 -3.39 1.65
CA THR A 125 -3.45 -2.13 1.28
C THR A 125 -4.55 -2.32 0.25
N GLN A 126 -4.43 -3.29 -0.66
CA GLN A 126 -5.47 -3.67 -1.60
C GLN A 126 -6.69 -4.24 -0.86
N ILE A 127 -6.46 -5.13 0.10
CA ILE A 127 -7.51 -5.73 0.93
C ILE A 127 -8.15 -4.67 1.83
N LEU A 128 -7.36 -3.79 2.41
CA LEU A 128 -7.83 -2.67 3.23
C LEU A 128 -8.73 -1.73 2.43
N THR A 129 -8.30 -1.38 1.22
CA THR A 129 -9.10 -0.54 0.30
C THR A 129 -10.42 -1.21 -0.05
N ALA A 130 -10.42 -2.52 -0.35
CA ALA A 130 -11.63 -3.29 -0.62
C ALA A 130 -12.59 -3.29 0.59
N ASN A 131 -12.07 -3.47 1.81
CA ASN A 131 -12.87 -3.38 3.03
C ASN A 131 -13.46 -1.99 3.27
N LEU A 132 -12.69 -0.94 3.03
CA LEU A 132 -13.21 0.44 3.15
C LEU A 132 -14.36 0.70 2.17
N VAL A 133 -14.33 0.12 0.95
CA VAL A 133 -15.46 0.17 0.02
C VAL A 133 -16.67 -0.53 0.60
N ALA A 134 -16.52 -1.77 1.05
CA ALA A 134 -17.61 -2.56 1.62
C ALA A 134 -18.22 -1.88 2.86
N ARG A 135 -17.38 -1.26 3.70
CA ARG A 135 -17.82 -0.59 4.93
C ARG A 135 -18.55 0.73 4.69
N TYR A 136 -18.03 1.57 3.82
CA TYR A 136 -18.54 2.94 3.62
C TYR A 136 -19.53 3.05 2.46
N HIS A 137 -19.72 2.01 1.66
CA HIS A 137 -20.60 1.98 0.48
C HIS A 137 -20.39 3.19 -0.45
N SER A 138 -19.16 3.71 -0.50
CA SER A 138 -18.79 4.90 -1.28
C SER A 138 -17.53 4.65 -2.13
N PRO A 139 -17.63 3.80 -3.17
CA PRO A 139 -16.48 3.33 -3.95
C PRO A 139 -15.67 4.47 -4.57
N TRP A 140 -16.32 5.52 -5.04
CA TRP A 140 -15.63 6.68 -5.62
C TRP A 140 -14.80 7.47 -4.60
N SER A 141 -15.33 7.68 -3.38
CA SER A 141 -14.57 8.37 -2.33
C SER A 141 -13.37 7.54 -1.87
N VAL A 142 -13.55 6.23 -1.76
CA VAL A 142 -12.47 5.30 -1.40
C VAL A 142 -11.45 5.21 -2.53
N PHE A 143 -11.86 5.09 -3.80
CA PHE A 143 -10.96 5.08 -4.94
C PHE A 143 -10.05 6.31 -5.00
N VAL A 144 -10.64 7.50 -4.91
CA VAL A 144 -9.88 8.75 -4.96
C VAL A 144 -8.97 8.89 -3.75
N GLY A 145 -9.46 8.55 -2.56
CA GLY A 145 -8.68 8.61 -1.32
C GLY A 145 -7.48 7.65 -1.33
N SER A 146 -7.70 6.38 -1.71
CA SER A 146 -6.63 5.39 -1.79
C SER A 146 -5.62 5.71 -2.90
N SER A 147 -6.08 6.05 -4.10
CA SER A 147 -5.21 6.43 -5.20
C SER A 147 -4.35 7.65 -4.85
N ALA A 148 -4.94 8.69 -4.25
CA ALA A 148 -4.20 9.87 -3.82
C ALA A 148 -3.14 9.53 -2.75
N ALA A 149 -3.48 8.69 -1.77
CA ALA A 149 -2.56 8.24 -0.74
C ALA A 149 -1.37 7.49 -1.35
N LEU A 150 -1.64 6.47 -2.15
CA LEU A 150 -0.64 5.61 -2.78
C LEU A 150 0.30 6.40 -3.71
N VAL A 151 -0.26 7.26 -4.59
CA VAL A 151 0.54 8.13 -5.48
C VAL A 151 1.41 9.09 -4.67
N THR A 152 0.91 9.60 -3.55
CA THR A 152 1.67 10.49 -2.65
C THR A 152 2.81 9.73 -1.97
N VAL A 153 2.59 8.52 -1.47
CA VAL A 153 3.64 7.68 -0.87
C VAL A 153 4.73 7.36 -1.89
N MET A 154 4.36 7.00 -3.13
CA MET A 154 5.35 6.80 -4.21
C MET A 154 6.14 8.08 -4.50
N GLY A 155 5.50 9.25 -4.47
CA GLY A 155 6.17 10.55 -4.59
C GLY A 155 7.15 10.81 -3.45
N VAL A 156 6.75 10.55 -2.23
CA VAL A 156 7.62 10.64 -1.04
C VAL A 156 8.81 9.67 -1.17
N GLY A 157 8.56 8.43 -1.61
CA GLY A 157 9.60 7.43 -1.87
C GLY A 157 10.63 7.91 -2.89
N VAL A 158 10.17 8.48 -4.03
CA VAL A 158 11.04 8.94 -5.11
C VAL A 158 11.85 10.17 -4.72
N VAL A 159 11.22 11.15 -4.06
CA VAL A 159 11.84 12.46 -3.75
C VAL A 159 12.56 12.44 -2.40
N GLY A 160 11.91 11.85 -1.41
CA GLY A 160 12.35 11.89 -0.01
C GLY A 160 13.08 10.64 0.47
N GLY A 161 13.05 9.54 -0.29
CA GLY A 161 13.48 8.23 0.20
C GLY A 161 14.91 8.21 0.72
N ARG A 162 15.86 8.83 0.01
CA ARG A 162 17.25 8.92 0.48
C ARG A 162 17.41 9.80 1.73
N ALA A 163 16.63 10.88 1.83
CA ALA A 163 16.66 11.77 2.97
C ALA A 163 15.93 11.15 4.18
N LEU A 164 14.80 10.49 3.94
CA LEU A 164 14.00 9.82 4.96
C LEU A 164 14.76 8.68 5.63
N LEU A 165 15.44 7.81 4.85
CA LEU A 165 16.26 6.72 5.37
C LEU A 165 17.50 7.20 6.13
N ARG A 166 17.97 8.45 5.91
CA ARG A 166 19.03 9.06 6.73
C ARG A 166 18.55 9.54 8.10
N VAL A 167 17.26 9.90 8.19
CA VAL A 167 16.67 10.49 9.41
C VAL A 167 15.92 9.44 10.24
N LEU A 168 15.22 8.52 9.58
CA LEU A 168 14.42 7.48 10.22
C LEU A 168 14.89 6.11 9.72
N PRO A 169 15.49 5.29 10.60
CA PRO A 169 15.82 3.91 10.25
C PRO A 169 14.54 3.16 9.85
N LEU A 170 14.62 2.37 8.78
CA LEU A 170 13.51 1.57 8.24
C LEU A 170 12.83 0.72 9.30
N ALA A 171 13.64 0.14 10.23
CA ALA A 171 13.15 -0.60 11.40
C ALA A 171 12.14 0.20 12.26
N THR A 172 12.37 1.50 12.45
CA THR A 172 11.47 2.35 13.22
C THR A 172 10.15 2.57 12.49
N ILE A 173 10.21 2.83 11.19
CA ILE A 173 9.03 3.03 10.35
C ILE A 173 8.18 1.76 10.35
N ARG A 174 8.78 0.58 10.16
CA ARG A 174 8.11 -0.73 10.19
C ARG A 174 7.44 -1.02 11.55
N LYS A 175 8.13 -0.75 12.65
CA LYS A 175 7.55 -0.92 14.00
C LYS A 175 6.31 -0.06 14.20
N VAL A 176 6.37 1.22 13.81
CA VAL A 176 5.22 2.14 13.92
C VAL A 176 4.04 1.62 13.10
N ALA A 177 4.28 1.21 11.85
CA ALA A 177 3.21 0.65 11.02
C ALA A 177 2.66 -0.67 11.56
N GLY A 178 3.53 -1.58 12.04
CA GLY A 178 3.09 -2.82 12.68
C GLY A 178 2.18 -2.56 13.88
N VAL A 179 2.50 -1.56 14.72
CA VAL A 179 1.64 -1.14 15.84
C VAL A 179 0.30 -0.58 15.34
N VAL A 180 0.30 0.27 14.33
CA VAL A 180 -0.93 0.84 13.73
C VAL A 180 -1.81 -0.26 13.16
N LEU A 181 -1.25 -1.19 12.38
CA LEU A 181 -1.98 -2.33 11.81
C LEU A 181 -2.52 -3.27 12.89
N SER A 182 -1.77 -3.49 13.97
CA SER A 182 -2.24 -4.26 15.13
C SER A 182 -3.47 -3.60 15.76
N GLY A 183 -3.47 -2.28 15.89
CA GLY A 183 -4.62 -1.50 16.36
C GLY A 183 -5.85 -1.68 15.47
N PHE A 184 -5.67 -1.63 14.14
CA PHE A 184 -6.76 -1.89 13.19
C PHE A 184 -7.25 -3.34 13.24
N ALA A 185 -6.36 -4.32 13.37
CA ALA A 185 -6.73 -5.72 13.52
C ALA A 185 -7.63 -5.95 14.73
N ILE A 186 -7.26 -5.40 15.89
CA ILE A 186 -8.05 -5.48 17.11
C ILE A 186 -9.40 -4.80 16.95
N PHE A 187 -9.42 -3.58 16.40
CA PHE A 187 -10.65 -2.82 16.17
C PHE A 187 -11.63 -3.59 15.27
N THR A 188 -11.14 -4.14 14.14
CA THR A 188 -11.97 -4.88 13.20
C THR A 188 -12.42 -6.24 13.77
N ALA A 189 -11.55 -6.91 14.55
CA ALA A 189 -11.92 -8.16 15.23
C ALA A 189 -13.04 -7.94 16.27
N VAL A 190 -12.98 -6.84 17.02
CA VAL A 190 -14.05 -6.49 17.98
C VAL A 190 -15.36 -6.23 17.23
N GLN A 191 -15.33 -5.53 16.11
CA GLN A 191 -16.53 -5.30 15.29
C GLN A 191 -17.12 -6.61 14.75
N ALA A 192 -16.28 -7.52 14.24
CA ALA A 192 -16.71 -8.83 13.76
C ALA A 192 -17.37 -9.68 14.87
N ALA A 193 -16.91 -9.52 16.12
CA ALA A 193 -17.46 -10.23 17.27
C ALA A 193 -18.77 -9.63 17.79
N THR A 194 -19.03 -8.34 17.53
CA THR A 194 -20.21 -7.61 18.03
C THR A 194 -21.31 -7.42 16.97
N ALA A 195 -21.02 -7.75 15.71
CA ALA A 195 -22.00 -7.77 14.60
C ALA A 195 -22.72 -9.12 14.50
#